data_a9a2531f5c84b47d2550cc4735e66887
#
_entry.id   a9a2531f5c84b47d2550cc4735e66887
#
_cell.length_a   1.000
_cell.length_b   1.000
_cell.length_c   1.000
_cell.angle_alpha   90.00
_cell.angle_beta   90.00
_cell.angle_gamma   90.00
#
_symmetry.space_group_name_H-M   'P 1'
#
loop_
_entity.id
_entity.type
_entity.pdbx_description
1 polymer ?
#
loop_
_entity_poly.entity_id
_entity_poly.type
_entity_poly.pdbx_seq_one_letter_code
_entity_poly.pdbx_strand_id
1 'polypeptide(L)'
;NLSLDQAIDLLFTRHDMGEPVNNYYEDLSASEYQSIYNNEDVAPGAPFLSQAYVKNNNPDEISGGERHNAISSWLYSSIYHQPTSVEWKLFLFLHNLTPVQDFGRHKTRYAYLKLVYEGSFRNYRDYIYDLTLDPTMLEYLNLQASQRDTPDENYAREVQELFTVGKRPFADFTEDDVREAAR
;
A
#
# COMPACT_ATOMS: atom_id res chain seq x y z
N ASN A 1 -26.94 -13.41 -21.24
CA ASN A 1 -27.45 -12.24 -20.51
C ASN A 1 -27.48 -12.58 -19.03
N LEU A 2 -26.83 -11.78 -18.19
CA LEU A 2 -26.88 -11.90 -16.73
C LEU A 2 -28.20 -11.30 -16.21
N SER A 3 -28.75 -11.88 -15.14
CA SER A 3 -29.78 -11.19 -14.36
C SER A 3 -29.16 -10.00 -13.62
N LEU A 4 -29.99 -9.09 -13.08
CA LEU A 4 -29.52 -7.97 -12.27
C LEU A 4 -28.71 -8.45 -11.05
N ASP A 5 -29.21 -9.47 -10.34
CA ASP A 5 -28.53 -10.03 -9.18
C ASP A 5 -27.18 -10.64 -9.53
N GLN A 6 -27.11 -11.43 -10.62
CA GLN A 6 -25.85 -11.98 -11.13
C GLN A 6 -24.86 -10.87 -11.53
N ALA A 7 -25.33 -9.77 -12.10
CA ALA A 7 -24.46 -8.65 -12.45
C ALA A 7 -23.95 -7.92 -11.20
N ILE A 8 -24.76 -7.78 -10.17
CA ILE A 8 -24.39 -7.19 -8.89
C ILE A 8 -23.36 -8.10 -8.21
N ASP A 9 -23.63 -9.40 -8.10
CA ASP A 9 -22.69 -10.37 -7.49
C ASP A 9 -21.32 -10.36 -8.19
N LEU A 10 -21.31 -10.30 -9.53
CA LEU A 10 -20.08 -10.21 -10.30
C LEU A 10 -19.29 -8.93 -9.99
N LEU A 11 -19.96 -7.78 -9.89
CA LEU A 11 -19.32 -6.50 -9.60
C LEU A 11 -18.69 -6.45 -8.20
N PHE A 12 -19.27 -7.15 -7.23
CA PHE A 12 -18.80 -7.19 -5.85
C PHE A 12 -18.03 -8.47 -5.48
N THR A 13 -17.74 -9.31 -6.47
CA THR A 13 -16.85 -10.47 -6.27
C THR A 13 -15.45 -9.98 -5.95
N ARG A 14 -14.88 -10.50 -4.85
CA ARG A 14 -13.53 -10.18 -4.41
C ARG A 14 -12.51 -11.13 -5.00
N HIS A 15 -11.38 -10.59 -5.36
CA HIS A 15 -10.25 -11.34 -5.91
C HIS A 15 -9.02 -11.15 -5.00
N ASP A 16 -8.08 -12.07 -5.09
CA ASP A 16 -6.80 -11.87 -4.44
C ASP A 16 -6.02 -10.78 -5.20
N MET A 17 -5.50 -9.82 -4.47
CA MET A 17 -4.63 -8.79 -5.02
C MET A 17 -3.34 -9.38 -5.61
N GLY A 18 -2.93 -10.53 -5.12
CA GLY A 18 -1.66 -11.14 -5.47
C GLY A 18 -0.46 -10.36 -4.92
N GLU A 19 0.70 -10.71 -5.40
CA GLU A 19 1.97 -10.10 -4.98
C GLU A 19 2.82 -9.82 -6.21
N PRO A 20 3.62 -8.72 -6.23
CA PRO A 20 4.56 -8.47 -7.31
C PRO A 20 5.54 -9.61 -7.49
N VAL A 21 5.75 -10.01 -8.72
CA VAL A 21 6.73 -11.02 -9.11
C VAL A 21 7.96 -10.36 -9.72
N ASN A 22 9.08 -11.05 -9.67
CA ASN A 22 10.27 -10.62 -10.36
C ASN A 22 10.11 -10.83 -11.88
N ASN A 23 9.86 -9.77 -12.61
CA ASN A 23 9.72 -9.79 -14.07
C ASN A 23 10.86 -9.06 -14.80
N TYR A 24 11.88 -8.64 -14.06
CA TYR A 24 12.96 -7.81 -14.61
C TYR A 24 13.91 -8.55 -15.54
N TYR A 25 13.92 -9.88 -15.49
CA TYR A 25 14.93 -10.71 -16.15
C TYR A 25 14.31 -11.93 -16.81
N GLU A 26 13.10 -11.79 -17.36
CA GLU A 26 12.43 -12.86 -18.08
C GLU A 26 13.27 -13.40 -19.27
N ASP A 27 14.12 -12.53 -19.85
CA ASP A 27 14.99 -12.87 -20.97
C ASP A 27 16.34 -13.47 -20.57
N LEU A 28 16.68 -13.51 -19.27
CA LEU A 28 17.92 -14.09 -18.79
C LEU A 28 17.74 -15.56 -18.43
N SER A 29 18.69 -16.39 -18.84
CA SER A 29 18.79 -17.75 -18.31
C SER A 29 19.10 -17.74 -16.81
N ALA A 30 18.75 -18.79 -16.08
CA ALA A 30 19.03 -18.88 -14.65
C ALA A 30 20.52 -18.70 -14.33
N SER A 31 21.43 -19.19 -15.22
CA SER A 31 22.88 -19.03 -15.05
C SER A 31 23.36 -17.59 -15.26
N GLU A 32 22.78 -16.86 -16.21
CA GLU A 32 23.08 -15.44 -16.42
C GLU A 32 22.60 -14.60 -15.24
N TYR A 33 21.38 -14.88 -14.75
CA TYR A 33 20.82 -14.25 -13.58
C TYR A 33 21.70 -14.47 -12.34
N GLN A 34 22.10 -15.71 -12.06
CA GLN A 34 23.04 -16.04 -10.98
C GLN A 34 24.38 -15.35 -11.11
N SER A 35 24.92 -15.26 -12.32
CA SER A 35 26.20 -14.61 -12.58
C SER A 35 26.18 -13.10 -12.30
N ILE A 36 25.06 -12.44 -12.58
CA ILE A 36 24.90 -11.00 -12.39
C ILE A 36 24.56 -10.67 -10.94
N TYR A 37 23.66 -11.43 -10.32
CA TYR A 37 23.10 -11.09 -9.01
C TYR A 37 23.61 -11.95 -7.85
N ASN A 38 24.35 -13.00 -8.16
CA ASN A 38 24.92 -13.95 -7.18
C ASN A 38 23.89 -14.43 -6.14
N ASN A 39 22.65 -14.61 -6.59
CA ASN A 39 21.52 -14.86 -5.71
C ASN A 39 20.57 -15.91 -6.29
N GLU A 40 20.41 -16.99 -5.57
CA GLU A 40 19.53 -18.12 -5.91
C GLU A 40 18.05 -17.86 -5.57
N ASP A 41 17.76 -16.78 -4.82
CA ASP A 41 16.53 -16.71 -4.07
C ASP A 41 15.34 -16.11 -4.83
N VAL A 42 15.56 -15.40 -5.94
CA VAL A 42 14.47 -14.77 -6.68
C VAL A 42 14.57 -15.03 -8.17
N ALA A 43 14.09 -16.17 -8.59
CA ALA A 43 13.97 -16.50 -10.02
C ALA A 43 12.95 -15.57 -10.71
N PRO A 44 13.08 -15.33 -12.04
CA PRO A 44 12.04 -14.67 -12.82
C PRO A 44 10.67 -15.33 -12.61
N GLY A 45 9.63 -14.53 -12.41
CA GLY A 45 8.27 -15.00 -12.11
C GLY A 45 8.02 -15.36 -10.65
N ALA A 46 9.06 -15.38 -9.78
CA ALA A 46 8.86 -15.66 -8.36
C ALA A 46 8.42 -14.42 -7.58
N PRO A 47 7.55 -14.57 -6.55
CA PRO A 47 7.25 -13.49 -5.61
C PRO A 47 8.52 -13.07 -4.88
N PHE A 48 8.88 -11.79 -4.91
CA PHE A 48 10.17 -11.34 -4.35
C PHE A 48 10.05 -10.40 -3.15
N LEU A 49 8.85 -9.94 -2.82
CA LEU A 49 8.64 -9.07 -1.65
C LEU A 49 8.51 -9.86 -0.35
N SER A 50 7.95 -11.07 -0.42
CA SER A 50 7.81 -11.98 0.73
C SER A 50 9.11 -12.68 1.10
N GLN A 51 10.06 -12.78 0.19
CA GLN A 51 11.34 -13.45 0.42
C GLN A 51 12.37 -12.49 1.03
N ALA A 52 13.18 -13.01 1.95
CA ALA A 52 14.34 -12.29 2.49
C ALA A 52 15.41 -12.20 1.37
N TYR A 53 15.35 -11.15 0.61
CA TYR A 53 16.29 -10.93 -0.47
C TYR A 53 17.58 -10.31 0.08
N VAL A 54 18.68 -11.02 -0.04
CA VAL A 54 19.99 -10.61 0.45
C VAL A 54 20.98 -10.64 -0.70
N LYS A 55 21.40 -9.47 -1.18
CA LYS A 55 22.54 -9.36 -2.10
C LYS A 55 23.81 -9.11 -1.29
N ASN A 56 24.81 -10.00 -1.40
CA ASN A 56 26.12 -9.83 -0.77
C ASN A 56 26.07 -9.47 0.74
N ASN A 57 25.17 -10.09 1.50
CA ASN A 57 24.91 -9.77 2.91
C ASN A 57 24.41 -8.34 3.19
N ASN A 58 23.99 -7.59 2.17
CA ASN A 58 23.35 -6.30 2.33
C ASN A 58 21.95 -6.32 1.68
N PRO A 59 20.88 -6.39 2.50
CA PRO A 59 19.51 -6.46 1.99
C PRO A 59 19.07 -5.19 1.26
N ASP A 60 19.81 -4.09 1.38
CA ASP A 60 19.47 -2.79 0.79
C ASP A 60 20.10 -2.57 -0.59
N GLU A 61 21.01 -3.44 -1.05
CA GLU A 61 21.76 -3.22 -2.29
C GLU A 61 21.09 -3.67 -3.59
N ILE A 62 19.93 -4.29 -3.52
CA ILE A 62 19.17 -4.45 -4.75
C ILE A 62 18.53 -3.14 -5.06
N SER A 63 18.89 -2.66 -6.23
CA SER A 63 18.56 -1.30 -6.62
C SER A 63 17.09 -1.03 -6.27
N GLY A 64 16.91 -0.06 -5.40
CA GLY A 64 15.57 0.39 -5.00
C GLY A 64 14.68 0.63 -6.21
N GLY A 65 15.28 0.99 -7.37
CA GLY A 65 14.61 1.19 -8.63
C GLY A 65 13.92 -0.04 -9.20
N GLU A 66 14.55 -1.20 -9.15
CA GLU A 66 13.99 -2.44 -9.74
C GLU A 66 12.76 -2.90 -8.98
N ARG A 67 12.81 -2.90 -7.66
CA ARG A 67 11.65 -3.26 -6.82
C ARG A 67 10.53 -2.24 -6.93
N HIS A 68 10.88 -0.96 -6.99
CA HIS A 68 9.91 0.11 -7.22
C HIS A 68 9.17 -0.10 -8.54
N ASN A 69 9.92 -0.37 -9.60
CA ASN A 69 9.35 -0.61 -10.93
C ASN A 69 8.50 -1.88 -10.96
N ALA A 70 8.92 -2.95 -10.28
CA ALA A 70 8.15 -4.19 -10.20
C ALA A 70 6.82 -3.98 -9.48
N ILE A 71 6.79 -3.25 -8.35
CA ILE A 71 5.53 -2.91 -7.66
C ILE A 71 4.65 -2.04 -8.56
N SER A 72 5.23 -1.05 -9.23
CA SER A 72 4.48 -0.17 -10.11
C SER A 72 3.91 -0.93 -11.32
N SER A 73 4.73 -1.78 -11.96
CA SER A 73 4.30 -2.60 -13.10
C SER A 73 3.21 -3.59 -12.70
N TRP A 74 3.37 -4.24 -11.55
CA TRP A 74 2.36 -5.12 -10.99
C TRP A 74 1.04 -4.38 -10.71
N LEU A 75 1.09 -3.21 -10.08
CA LEU A 75 -0.10 -2.42 -9.78
C LEU A 75 -0.83 -2.00 -11.06
N TYR A 76 -0.11 -1.46 -12.05
CA TYR A 76 -0.71 -1.08 -13.32
C TYR A 76 -1.26 -2.28 -14.09
N SER A 77 -0.54 -3.42 -14.11
CA SER A 77 -1.00 -4.64 -14.73
C SER A 77 -2.26 -5.18 -14.06
N SER A 78 -2.32 -5.17 -12.74
CA SER A 78 -3.50 -5.60 -11.98
C SER A 78 -4.72 -4.72 -12.25
N ILE A 79 -4.54 -3.41 -12.35
CA ILE A 79 -5.61 -2.48 -12.72
C ILE A 79 -6.06 -2.70 -14.18
N TYR A 80 -5.12 -2.92 -15.09
CA TYR A 80 -5.41 -3.08 -16.51
C TYR A 80 -6.11 -4.41 -16.84
N HIS A 81 -5.66 -5.51 -16.23
CA HIS A 81 -6.21 -6.85 -16.46
C HIS A 81 -7.28 -7.25 -15.43
N GLN A 82 -7.81 -6.29 -14.68
CA GLN A 82 -8.82 -6.60 -13.67
C GLN A 82 -10.04 -7.31 -14.28
N PRO A 83 -10.61 -8.28 -13.56
CA PRO A 83 -11.91 -8.85 -13.95
C PRO A 83 -13.02 -7.80 -13.81
N THR A 84 -14.22 -8.13 -14.27
CA THR A 84 -15.38 -7.26 -14.08
C THR A 84 -15.72 -7.16 -12.60
N SER A 85 -15.20 -6.12 -11.95
CA SER A 85 -15.37 -5.87 -10.51
C SER A 85 -15.22 -4.37 -10.23
N VAL A 86 -15.72 -3.91 -9.08
CA VAL A 86 -15.52 -2.54 -8.59
C VAL A 86 -14.26 -2.40 -7.71
N GLU A 87 -13.54 -3.47 -7.44
CA GLU A 87 -12.44 -3.53 -6.46
C GLU A 87 -11.39 -2.46 -6.71
N TRP A 88 -10.84 -2.40 -7.92
CA TRP A 88 -9.80 -1.44 -8.24
C TRP A 88 -10.29 0.01 -8.29
N LYS A 89 -11.57 0.24 -8.54
CA LYS A 89 -12.17 1.58 -8.42
C LYS A 89 -12.26 2.02 -6.97
N LEU A 90 -12.68 1.13 -6.09
CA LEU A 90 -12.73 1.40 -4.65
C LEU A 90 -11.32 1.55 -4.07
N PHE A 91 -10.38 0.71 -4.49
CA PHE A 91 -8.97 0.87 -4.16
C PHE A 91 -8.45 2.25 -4.55
N LEU A 92 -8.63 2.67 -5.81
CA LEU A 92 -8.18 3.98 -6.28
C LEU A 92 -8.86 5.13 -5.53
N PHE A 93 -10.13 4.98 -5.18
CA PHE A 93 -10.84 5.95 -4.37
C PHE A 93 -10.19 6.11 -2.99
N LEU A 94 -9.96 5.00 -2.27
CA LEU A 94 -9.32 5.05 -0.95
C LEU A 94 -7.86 5.49 -1.03
N HIS A 95 -7.12 5.02 -2.03
CA HIS A 95 -5.73 5.43 -2.25
C HIS A 95 -5.59 6.95 -2.47
N ASN A 96 -6.54 7.57 -3.16
CA ASN A 96 -6.57 9.02 -3.33
C ASN A 96 -7.05 9.77 -2.08
N LEU A 97 -7.88 9.13 -1.26
CA LEU A 97 -8.38 9.72 -0.01
C LEU A 97 -7.31 9.71 1.09
N THR A 98 -6.51 8.66 1.16
CA THR A 98 -5.47 8.46 2.19
C THR A 98 -4.08 8.29 1.57
N PRO A 99 -3.59 9.27 0.78
CA PRO A 99 -2.33 9.14 0.07
C PRO A 99 -1.14 9.11 1.02
N VAL A 100 -0.06 8.46 0.60
CA VAL A 100 1.23 8.48 1.28
C VAL A 100 2.33 8.84 0.30
N GLN A 101 3.46 9.36 0.81
CA GLN A 101 4.66 9.53 0.03
C GLN A 101 5.39 8.19 -0.13
N ASP A 102 5.97 7.97 -1.30
CA ASP A 102 6.85 6.82 -1.52
C ASP A 102 8.26 7.13 -1.01
N PHE A 103 8.65 6.44 0.05
CA PHE A 103 9.99 6.57 0.66
C PHE A 103 10.99 5.54 0.12
N GLY A 104 10.67 4.83 -0.98
CA GLY A 104 11.53 3.81 -1.57
C GLY A 104 11.63 2.51 -0.78
N ARG A 105 10.81 2.31 0.23
CA ARG A 105 10.77 1.10 1.06
C ARG A 105 9.73 0.12 0.52
N HIS A 106 10.16 -0.82 -0.28
CA HIS A 106 9.28 -1.68 -1.08
C HIS A 106 8.31 -2.52 -0.26
N LYS A 107 8.76 -3.10 0.86
CA LYS A 107 7.91 -3.94 1.71
C LYS A 107 6.77 -3.13 2.34
N THR A 108 7.08 -1.96 2.89
CA THR A 108 6.08 -1.09 3.51
C THR A 108 5.15 -0.50 2.46
N ARG A 109 5.67 -0.12 1.28
CA ARG A 109 4.85 0.32 0.15
C ARG A 109 3.84 -0.74 -0.28
N TYR A 110 4.30 -1.99 -0.47
CA TYR A 110 3.40 -3.08 -0.82
C TYR A 110 2.38 -3.35 0.29
N ALA A 111 2.81 -3.36 1.56
CA ALA A 111 1.92 -3.54 2.70
C ALA A 111 0.84 -2.46 2.75
N TYR A 112 1.20 -1.20 2.53
CA TYR A 112 0.25 -0.09 2.43
C TYR A 112 -0.75 -0.28 1.27
N LEU A 113 -0.27 -0.62 0.06
CA LEU A 113 -1.16 -0.86 -1.08
C LEU A 113 -2.13 -2.02 -0.81
N LYS A 114 -1.64 -3.08 -0.15
CA LYS A 114 -2.47 -4.21 0.28
C LYS A 114 -3.51 -3.79 1.32
N LEU A 115 -3.11 -3.01 2.32
CA LEU A 115 -4.01 -2.44 3.32
C LEU A 115 -5.13 -1.63 2.68
N VAL A 116 -4.83 -0.77 1.71
CA VAL A 116 -5.82 0.04 0.99
C VAL A 116 -6.76 -0.85 0.17
N TYR A 117 -6.21 -1.86 -0.52
CA TYR A 117 -7.03 -2.79 -1.32
C TYR A 117 -7.99 -3.60 -0.44
N GLU A 118 -7.50 -4.20 0.61
CA GLU A 118 -8.33 -4.96 1.57
C GLU A 118 -9.32 -4.04 2.28
N GLY A 119 -8.91 -2.82 2.62
CA GLY A 119 -9.72 -1.80 3.25
C GLY A 119 -10.91 -1.34 2.42
N SER A 120 -10.79 -1.44 1.08
CA SER A 120 -11.85 -0.98 0.17
C SER A 120 -13.18 -1.75 0.30
N PHE A 121 -13.17 -2.95 0.92
CA PHE A 121 -14.36 -3.78 1.19
C PHE A 121 -14.62 -4.02 2.69
N ARG A 122 -13.95 -3.28 3.55
CA ARG A 122 -14.08 -3.40 5.00
C ARG A 122 -14.88 -2.24 5.60
N ASN A 123 -15.18 -2.36 6.88
CA ASN A 123 -15.70 -1.24 7.64
C ASN A 123 -14.65 -0.11 7.66
N TYR A 124 -15.07 1.11 7.33
CA TYR A 124 -14.17 2.25 7.19
C TYR A 124 -13.44 2.60 8.50
N ARG A 125 -14.10 2.43 9.65
CA ARG A 125 -13.47 2.64 10.96
C ARG A 125 -12.30 1.68 11.18
N ASP A 126 -12.48 0.39 10.82
CA ASP A 126 -11.43 -0.61 10.97
C ASP A 126 -10.28 -0.33 10.02
N TYR A 127 -10.59 0.13 8.80
CA TYR A 127 -9.58 0.58 7.84
C TYR A 127 -8.75 1.75 8.39
N ILE A 128 -9.38 2.79 8.94
CA ILE A 128 -8.67 3.94 9.53
C ILE A 128 -7.82 3.52 10.74
N TYR A 129 -8.32 2.57 11.55
CA TYR A 129 -7.54 2.02 12.66
C TYR A 129 -6.26 1.33 12.16
N ASP A 130 -6.36 0.45 11.17
CA ASP A 130 -5.20 -0.25 10.59
C ASP A 130 -4.26 0.74 9.88
N LEU A 131 -4.80 1.75 9.20
CA LEU A 131 -4.04 2.82 8.56
C LEU A 131 -3.22 3.63 9.57
N THR A 132 -3.77 3.87 10.77
CA THR A 132 -3.05 4.55 11.87
C THR A 132 -1.79 3.79 12.31
N LEU A 133 -1.78 2.48 12.13
CA LEU A 133 -0.66 1.60 12.49
C LEU A 133 0.25 1.26 11.30
N ASP A 134 -0.09 1.73 10.09
CA ASP A 134 0.70 1.44 8.90
C ASP A 134 2.05 2.18 8.92
N PRO A 135 3.18 1.48 8.75
CA PRO A 135 4.51 2.10 8.83
C PRO A 135 4.74 3.22 7.83
N THR A 136 4.14 3.16 6.63
CA THR A 136 4.29 4.18 5.59
C THR A 136 3.52 5.44 5.97
N MET A 137 2.32 5.30 6.52
CA MET A 137 1.52 6.40 7.03
C MET A 137 2.16 7.04 8.26
N LEU A 138 2.67 6.23 9.20
CA LEU A 138 3.40 6.71 10.38
C LEU A 138 4.60 7.58 10.00
N GLU A 139 5.34 7.20 8.97
CA GLU A 139 6.48 7.97 8.46
C GLU A 139 6.03 9.22 7.70
N TYR A 140 5.01 9.10 6.86
CA TYR A 140 4.53 10.19 6.02
C TYR A 140 4.00 11.38 6.81
N LEU A 141 3.26 11.13 7.88
CA LEU A 141 2.66 12.16 8.71
C LEU A 141 3.37 12.35 10.07
N ASN A 142 4.63 11.91 10.18
CA ASN A 142 5.51 12.07 11.35
C ASN A 142 5.00 11.48 12.67
N LEU A 143 3.97 10.63 12.66
CA LEU A 143 3.43 10.05 13.89
C LEU A 143 4.47 9.20 14.63
N GLN A 144 5.41 8.58 13.91
CA GLN A 144 6.53 7.85 14.49
C GLN A 144 7.44 8.71 15.39
N ALA A 145 7.47 10.03 15.17
CA ALA A 145 8.26 10.99 15.95
C ALA A 145 7.45 11.64 17.08
N SER A 146 6.13 11.41 17.13
CA SER A 146 5.26 11.98 18.17
C SER A 146 5.61 11.42 19.54
N GLN A 147 5.65 12.30 20.54
CA GLN A 147 5.90 11.95 21.93
C GLN A 147 4.85 12.61 22.84
N ARG A 148 4.53 11.97 23.94
CA ARG A 148 3.49 12.46 24.86
C ARG A 148 3.67 13.92 25.28
N ASP A 149 4.92 14.34 25.54
CA ASP A 149 5.23 15.69 26.04
C ASP A 149 5.49 16.70 24.90
N THR A 150 5.75 16.20 23.70
CA THR A 150 5.94 16.98 22.46
C THR A 150 5.21 16.29 21.31
N PRO A 151 3.87 16.28 21.34
CA PRO A 151 3.09 15.59 20.32
C PRO A 151 3.23 16.30 18.97
N ASP A 152 3.41 15.49 17.91
CA ASP A 152 3.27 15.96 16.53
C ASP A 152 1.79 15.85 16.13
N GLU A 153 1.18 16.97 15.83
CA GLU A 153 -0.26 17.08 15.55
C GLU A 153 -0.60 16.71 14.10
N ASN A 154 0.39 16.48 13.24
CA ASN A 154 0.17 16.34 11.80
C ASN A 154 -0.80 15.19 11.49
N TYR A 155 -0.51 13.98 11.96
CA TYR A 155 -1.42 12.83 11.75
C TYR A 155 -2.79 13.06 12.39
N ALA A 156 -2.83 13.55 13.63
CA ALA A 156 -4.09 13.80 14.35
C ALA A 156 -4.99 14.80 13.61
N ARG A 157 -4.40 15.81 12.98
CA ARG A 157 -5.10 16.77 12.15
C ARG A 157 -5.62 16.13 10.88
N GLU A 158 -4.76 15.41 10.15
CA GLU A 158 -5.15 14.80 8.88
C GLU A 158 -6.22 13.73 9.04
N VAL A 159 -6.16 12.91 10.09
CA VAL A 159 -7.20 11.92 10.33
C VAL A 159 -8.57 12.56 10.60
N GLN A 160 -8.59 13.71 11.26
CA GLN A 160 -9.85 14.44 11.51
C GLN A 160 -10.30 15.23 10.28
N GLU A 161 -9.41 16.01 9.66
CA GLU A 161 -9.77 16.92 8.59
C GLU A 161 -9.96 16.26 7.23
N LEU A 162 -9.08 15.32 6.84
CA LEU A 162 -9.07 14.77 5.49
C LEU A 162 -9.63 13.35 5.43
N PHE A 163 -9.36 12.53 6.46
CA PHE A 163 -9.70 11.12 6.37
C PHE A 163 -11.07 10.79 6.96
N THR A 164 -11.60 11.57 7.93
CA THR A 164 -12.84 11.19 8.60
C THR A 164 -13.90 12.29 8.69
N VAL A 165 -13.71 13.30 9.53
CA VAL A 165 -14.77 14.25 9.92
C VAL A 165 -14.96 15.37 8.89
N GLY A 166 -13.88 15.79 8.25
CA GLY A 166 -13.88 16.90 7.30
C GLY A 166 -13.56 18.26 7.94
N LYS A 167 -13.47 19.29 7.09
CA LYS A 167 -13.17 20.66 7.52
C LYS A 167 -14.42 21.46 7.86
N ARG A 168 -14.25 22.53 8.65
CA ARG A 168 -15.31 23.49 8.88
C ARG A 168 -15.86 24.04 7.54
N PRO A 169 -17.16 24.34 7.42
CA PRO A 169 -18.14 24.41 8.52
C PRO A 169 -18.82 23.08 8.90
N PHE A 170 -18.39 21.95 8.33
CA PHE A 170 -19.07 20.64 8.46
C PHE A 170 -18.54 19.81 9.63
N ALA A 171 -17.49 20.23 10.30
CA ALA A 171 -16.85 19.53 11.41
C ALA A 171 -16.83 20.37 12.68
N ASP A 172 -17.09 19.72 13.82
CA ASP A 172 -17.18 20.37 15.13
C ASP A 172 -15.95 20.12 16.03
N PHE A 173 -14.89 19.46 15.54
CA PHE A 173 -13.67 19.28 16.33
C PHE A 173 -12.90 20.61 16.50
N THR A 174 -12.17 20.71 17.59
CA THR A 174 -11.39 21.88 17.99
C THR A 174 -9.88 21.61 17.88
N GLU A 175 -9.06 22.66 17.98
CA GLU A 175 -7.59 22.51 18.10
C GLU A 175 -7.18 21.71 19.36
N ASP A 176 -7.97 21.77 20.42
CA ASP A 176 -7.73 20.96 21.62
C ASP A 176 -7.98 19.47 21.36
N ASP A 177 -9.00 19.14 20.55
CA ASP A 177 -9.24 17.74 20.13
C ASP A 177 -8.10 17.20 19.28
N VAL A 178 -7.52 18.00 18.38
CA VAL A 178 -6.35 17.63 17.59
C VAL A 178 -5.15 17.37 18.51
N ARG A 179 -4.92 18.25 19.49
CA ARG A 179 -3.80 18.15 20.43
C ARG A 179 -3.92 16.90 21.32
N GLU A 180 -5.13 16.62 21.81
CA GLU A 180 -5.37 15.43 22.62
C GLU A 180 -5.28 14.12 21.80
N ALA A 181 -5.72 14.15 20.54
CA ALA A 181 -5.57 13.00 19.64
C ALA A 181 -4.10 12.70 19.24
N ALA A 182 -3.22 13.71 19.30
CA ALA A 182 -1.80 13.57 19.00
C ALA A 182 -0.97 12.95 20.14
N ARG A 183 -1.50 12.87 21.37
CA ARG A 183 -0.85 12.36 22.58
C ARG A 183 -1.01 10.84 22.75
#